data_a13a2800eb2948bfb08021805abc3344
#
_entry.id   a13a2800eb2948bfb08021805abc3344
#
_cell.length_a   1.000
_cell.length_b   1.000
_cell.length_c   1.000
_cell.angle_alpha   90.00
_cell.angle_beta   90.00
_cell.angle_gamma   90.00
#
_symmetry.space_group_name_H-M   'P 1'
#
loop_
_entity.id
_entity.type
_entity.pdbx_description
1 polymer ?
#
loop_
_entity_poly.entity_id
_entity_poly.type
_entity_poly.pdbx_seq_one_letter_code
_entity_poly.pdbx_strand_id
1 'polypeptide(L)'
;VKVVNLLAVVDPEQCRGCRTCERICPVLAVRVESKKAVVDPARCRGCNNCEQRCPDHAITMVEREEPLWVGVDWNEGDYAAIAELCLKARLNPEQLVCYCTATRAEEVAAAVLQGARSPEEVSLRTGARTGCKVECIQPVLRLLEAAGVRPQPPKDGWQWYGRTVTAWEIPAAVKAKYESRGFYFDEDIKLLDRVVNASLQGRREG
;
A
#
# COMPACT_ATOMS: atom_id res chain seq x y z
N VAL A 1 -14.92 0.05 -1.22
CA VAL A 1 -14.94 1.41 -0.62
C VAL A 1 -14.78 1.28 0.89
N LYS A 2 -13.96 2.11 1.49
CA LYS A 2 -13.63 2.14 2.93
C LYS A 2 -14.07 3.48 3.52
N VAL A 3 -14.54 3.46 4.77
CA VAL A 3 -14.98 4.66 5.48
C VAL A 3 -13.88 5.09 6.47
N VAL A 4 -13.52 6.36 6.45
CA VAL A 4 -12.55 6.97 7.35
C VAL A 4 -13.27 7.97 8.25
N ASN A 5 -13.46 7.60 9.50
CA ASN A 5 -14.19 8.41 10.50
C ASN A 5 -13.26 9.23 11.40
N LEU A 6 -11.95 9.02 11.32
CA LEU A 6 -10.98 9.69 12.19
C LEU A 6 -10.10 10.68 11.42
N LEU A 7 -9.71 11.75 12.10
CA LEU A 7 -8.80 12.79 11.64
C LEU A 7 -7.76 13.06 12.72
N ALA A 8 -6.50 13.19 12.30
CA ALA A 8 -5.44 13.64 13.19
C ALA A 8 -5.50 15.16 13.40
N VAL A 9 -5.48 15.59 14.64
CA VAL A 9 -5.41 17.01 15.03
C VAL A 9 -4.14 17.25 15.84
N VAL A 10 -3.47 18.35 15.59
CA VAL A 10 -2.21 18.71 16.24
C VAL A 10 -2.47 19.81 17.27
N ASP A 11 -1.99 19.59 18.49
CA ASP A 11 -1.87 20.66 19.49
C ASP A 11 -0.60 21.46 19.20
N PRO A 12 -0.73 22.73 18.78
CA PRO A 12 0.42 23.56 18.44
C PRO A 12 1.27 23.92 19.66
N GLU A 13 0.71 23.93 20.87
CA GLU A 13 1.48 24.26 22.08
C GLU A 13 2.45 23.12 22.44
N GLN A 14 2.03 21.89 22.28
CA GLN A 14 2.87 20.71 22.53
C GLN A 14 3.80 20.37 21.36
N CYS A 15 3.45 20.76 20.13
CA CYS A 15 4.23 20.40 18.95
C CYS A 15 5.54 21.20 18.86
N ARG A 16 6.69 20.53 18.85
CA ARG A 16 8.01 21.16 18.63
C ARG A 16 8.56 21.04 17.19
N GLY A 17 7.79 20.44 16.26
CA GLY A 17 8.16 20.36 14.86
C GLY A 17 9.26 19.35 14.53
N CYS A 18 9.32 18.21 15.22
CA CYS A 18 10.36 17.18 15.05
C CYS A 18 10.27 16.39 13.74
N ARG A 19 9.22 16.59 12.92
CA ARG A 19 8.96 15.94 11.62
C ARG A 19 8.70 14.43 11.68
N THR A 20 8.60 13.79 12.83
CA THR A 20 8.30 12.35 12.94
C THR A 20 6.98 11.99 12.25
N CYS A 21 5.92 12.78 12.50
CA CYS A 21 4.59 12.58 11.90
C CYS A 21 4.59 12.78 10.37
N GLU A 22 5.34 13.73 9.85
CA GLU A 22 5.51 13.98 8.41
C GLU A 22 6.19 12.78 7.73
N ARG A 23 7.31 12.31 8.30
CA ARG A 23 8.09 11.21 7.74
C ARG A 23 7.36 9.87 7.73
N ILE A 24 6.48 9.65 8.72
CA ILE A 24 5.78 8.37 8.84
C ILE A 24 4.44 8.32 8.10
N CYS A 25 3.90 9.45 7.66
CA CYS A 25 2.58 9.52 7.05
C CYS A 25 2.52 8.75 5.71
N PRO A 26 1.68 7.69 5.59
CA PRO A 26 1.62 6.87 4.39
C PRO A 26 0.96 7.56 3.20
N VAL A 27 0.29 8.68 3.43
CA VAL A 27 -0.46 9.44 2.41
C VAL A 27 0.03 10.89 2.27
N LEU A 28 1.13 11.24 2.93
CA LEU A 28 1.72 12.58 2.94
C LEU A 28 0.70 13.67 3.33
N ALA A 29 -0.15 13.37 4.32
CA ALA A 29 -1.15 14.30 4.84
C ALA A 29 -0.60 15.26 5.90
N VAL A 30 0.61 15.01 6.41
CA VAL A 30 1.21 15.84 7.45
C VAL A 30 2.44 16.53 6.89
N ARG A 31 2.55 17.84 7.15
CA ARG A 31 3.72 18.67 6.85
C ARG A 31 4.14 19.44 8.08
N VAL A 32 5.40 19.79 8.18
CA VAL A 32 5.91 20.67 9.25
C VAL A 32 6.27 22.01 8.64
N GLU A 33 5.51 23.02 9.00
CA GLU A 33 5.66 24.41 8.58
C GLU A 33 5.91 25.28 9.82
N SER A 34 6.85 26.19 9.76
CA SER A 34 7.22 27.08 10.89
C SER A 34 7.37 26.34 12.23
N LYS A 35 8.01 25.15 12.20
CA LYS A 35 8.23 24.27 13.37
C LYS A 35 6.95 23.73 14.01
N LYS A 36 5.83 23.73 13.32
CA LYS A 36 4.57 23.11 13.77
C LYS A 36 4.07 22.14 12.69
N ALA A 37 3.51 21.02 13.13
CA ALA A 37 2.89 20.06 12.20
C ALA A 37 1.50 20.57 11.80
N VAL A 38 1.21 20.44 10.51
CA VAL A 38 -0.10 20.77 9.92
C VAL A 38 -0.61 19.52 9.21
N VAL A 39 -1.88 19.21 9.42
CA VAL A 39 -2.55 18.04 8.81
C VAL A 39 -3.48 18.52 7.70
N ASP A 40 -3.36 17.92 6.52
CA ASP A 40 -4.34 18.05 5.45
C ASP A 40 -5.51 17.09 5.70
N PRO A 41 -6.72 17.57 6.06
CA PRO A 41 -7.84 16.71 6.39
C PRO A 41 -8.36 15.91 5.18
N ALA A 42 -8.24 16.42 3.95
CA ALA A 42 -8.67 15.74 2.75
C ALA A 42 -7.77 14.54 2.43
N ARG A 43 -6.50 14.60 2.80
CA ARG A 43 -5.53 13.52 2.62
C ARG A 43 -5.48 12.56 3.80
N CYS A 44 -5.78 12.99 5.01
CA CYS A 44 -5.67 12.14 6.21
C CYS A 44 -6.59 10.92 6.10
N ARG A 45 -6.03 9.74 6.34
CA ARG A 45 -6.74 8.45 6.29
C ARG A 45 -7.02 7.87 7.69
N GLY A 46 -6.94 8.68 8.74
CA GLY A 46 -7.32 8.29 10.09
C GLY A 46 -6.53 7.10 10.67
N CYS A 47 -5.31 6.86 10.19
CA CYS A 47 -4.57 5.63 10.46
C CYS A 47 -3.81 5.59 11.79
N ASN A 48 -3.86 6.66 12.57
CA ASN A 48 -3.24 6.79 13.89
C ASN A 48 -1.69 6.67 13.95
N ASN A 49 -0.99 6.47 12.83
CA ASN A 49 0.46 6.31 12.83
C ASN A 49 1.22 7.53 13.40
N CYS A 50 0.71 8.74 13.15
CA CYS A 50 1.34 9.99 13.60
C CYS A 50 1.15 10.22 15.10
N GLU A 51 -0.01 9.90 15.67
CA GLU A 51 -0.27 9.98 17.12
C GLU A 51 0.62 9.01 17.89
N GLN A 52 0.61 7.72 17.49
CA GLN A 52 1.40 6.66 18.15
C GLN A 52 2.91 6.92 18.15
N ARG A 53 3.42 7.71 17.21
CA ARG A 53 4.85 8.00 17.06
C ARG A 53 5.24 9.42 17.46
N CYS A 54 4.28 10.22 17.93
CA CYS A 54 4.58 11.57 18.42
C CYS A 54 5.28 11.48 19.78
N PRO A 55 6.55 11.91 19.88
CA PRO A 55 7.29 11.84 21.15
C PRO A 55 6.77 12.82 22.20
N ASP A 56 6.04 13.85 21.75
CA ASP A 56 5.52 14.92 22.62
C ASP A 56 4.01 14.78 22.84
N HIS A 57 3.39 13.70 22.37
CA HIS A 57 1.94 13.47 22.44
C HIS A 57 1.08 14.64 21.92
N ALA A 58 1.64 15.42 20.98
CA ALA A 58 1.00 16.60 20.41
C ALA A 58 -0.04 16.30 19.32
N ILE A 59 -0.37 15.03 19.08
CA ILE A 59 -1.33 14.62 18.04
C ILE A 59 -2.38 13.73 18.67
N THR A 60 -3.64 14.04 18.38
CA THR A 60 -4.80 13.27 18.85
C THR A 60 -5.69 12.91 17.65
N MET A 61 -6.29 11.72 17.68
CA MET A 61 -7.30 11.34 16.70
C MET A 61 -8.67 11.79 17.19
N VAL A 62 -9.38 12.52 16.35
CA VAL A 62 -10.76 12.98 16.61
C VAL A 62 -11.71 12.42 15.56
N GLU A 63 -13.00 12.31 15.89
CA GLU A 63 -14.03 11.97 14.91
C GLU A 63 -14.16 13.09 13.87
N ARG A 64 -14.37 12.72 12.62
CA ARG A 64 -14.68 13.65 11.53
C ARG A 64 -16.13 14.09 11.63
N GLU A 65 -16.40 15.35 11.33
CA GLU A 65 -17.77 15.85 11.15
C GLU A 65 -18.47 15.09 10.00
N GLU A 66 -17.74 14.86 8.90
CA GLU A 66 -18.21 14.08 7.77
C GLU A 66 -17.23 12.92 7.48
N PRO A 67 -17.72 11.67 7.35
CA PRO A 67 -16.91 10.53 6.96
C PRO A 67 -16.27 10.74 5.59
N LEU A 68 -15.00 10.33 5.43
CA LEU A 68 -14.32 10.33 4.15
C LEU A 68 -14.40 8.92 3.53
N TRP A 69 -14.91 8.84 2.31
CA TRP A 69 -15.00 7.60 1.55
C TRP A 69 -13.73 7.39 0.71
N VAL A 70 -13.12 6.22 0.83
CA VAL A 70 -11.87 5.86 0.16
C VAL A 70 -12.08 4.60 -0.64
N GLY A 71 -11.82 4.67 -1.92
CA GLY A 71 -11.94 3.55 -2.84
C GLY A 71 -11.57 3.98 -4.24
N VAL A 72 -11.45 3.01 -5.12
CA VAL A 72 -11.21 3.19 -6.54
C VAL A 72 -12.40 2.62 -7.27
N ASP A 73 -13.04 3.42 -8.08
CA ASP A 73 -14.13 2.99 -8.95
C ASP A 73 -13.55 2.54 -10.30
N TRP A 74 -13.99 1.39 -10.77
CA TRP A 74 -13.75 0.90 -12.12
C TRP A 74 -15.02 0.26 -12.67
N ASN A 75 -15.18 0.28 -13.98
CA ASN A 75 -16.25 -0.40 -14.67
C ASN A 75 -15.80 -1.77 -15.21
N GLU A 76 -16.74 -2.56 -15.71
CA GLU A 76 -16.43 -3.88 -16.26
C GLU A 76 -15.47 -3.83 -17.47
N GLY A 77 -15.53 -2.75 -18.27
CA GLY A 77 -14.61 -2.55 -19.39
C GLY A 77 -13.14 -2.37 -18.95
N ASP A 78 -12.90 -1.88 -17.75
CA ASP A 78 -11.54 -1.68 -17.21
C ASP A 78 -10.94 -2.97 -16.66
N TYR A 79 -11.77 -3.96 -16.36
CA TYR A 79 -11.33 -5.14 -15.62
C TYR A 79 -10.29 -5.99 -16.34
N ALA A 80 -10.37 -6.11 -17.65
CA ALA A 80 -9.38 -6.86 -18.43
C ALA A 80 -7.97 -6.29 -18.24
N ALA A 81 -7.81 -4.98 -18.28
CA ALA A 81 -6.54 -4.30 -18.05
C ALA A 81 -6.07 -4.43 -16.58
N ILE A 82 -7.01 -4.37 -15.63
CA ILE A 82 -6.73 -4.56 -14.20
C ILE A 82 -6.20 -5.97 -13.95
N ALA A 83 -6.88 -6.99 -14.47
CA ALA A 83 -6.49 -8.39 -14.33
C ALA A 83 -5.13 -8.66 -15.00
N GLU A 84 -4.91 -8.15 -16.21
CA GLU A 84 -3.62 -8.25 -16.90
C GLU A 84 -2.47 -7.67 -16.08
N LEU A 85 -2.65 -6.47 -15.51
CA LEU A 85 -1.65 -5.84 -14.67
C LEU A 85 -1.36 -6.66 -13.39
N CYS A 86 -2.39 -7.22 -12.76
CA CYS A 86 -2.23 -8.10 -11.61
C CYS A 86 -1.42 -9.35 -11.98
N LEU A 87 -1.78 -10.04 -13.05
CA LEU A 87 -1.08 -11.23 -13.52
C LEU A 87 0.37 -10.95 -13.90
N LYS A 88 0.63 -9.82 -14.56
CA LYS A 88 1.99 -9.35 -14.87
C LYS A 88 2.82 -9.11 -13.59
N ALA A 89 2.18 -8.65 -12.53
CA ALA A 89 2.79 -8.51 -11.20
C ALA A 89 2.85 -9.84 -10.41
N ARG A 90 2.47 -10.98 -10.99
CA ARG A 90 2.37 -12.29 -10.31
C ARG A 90 1.43 -12.26 -9.10
N LEU A 91 0.27 -11.62 -9.25
CA LEU A 91 -0.78 -11.53 -8.24
C LEU A 91 -2.11 -11.95 -8.85
N ASN A 92 -2.89 -12.73 -8.09
CA ASN A 92 -4.29 -12.92 -8.44
C ASN A 92 -5.05 -11.62 -8.18
N PRO A 93 -5.94 -11.15 -9.07
CA PRO A 93 -6.71 -9.90 -8.85
C PRO A 93 -7.46 -9.85 -7.52
N GLU A 94 -8.04 -10.96 -7.08
CA GLU A 94 -8.80 -11.07 -5.83
C GLU A 94 -7.92 -11.25 -4.59
N GLN A 95 -6.60 -11.44 -4.76
CA GLN A 95 -5.68 -11.63 -3.65
C GLN A 95 -5.64 -10.39 -2.75
N LEU A 96 -5.80 -10.59 -1.44
CA LEU A 96 -5.56 -9.53 -0.46
C LEU A 96 -4.08 -9.18 -0.43
N VAL A 97 -3.76 -7.92 -0.71
CA VAL A 97 -2.40 -7.37 -0.64
C VAL A 97 -2.18 -6.49 0.58
N CYS A 98 -3.26 -5.98 1.18
CA CYS A 98 -3.21 -5.28 2.46
C CYS A 98 -4.27 -5.86 3.41
N TYR A 99 -3.83 -6.65 4.39
CA TYR A 99 -4.72 -7.28 5.37
C TYR A 99 -5.36 -6.28 6.34
N CYS A 100 -4.63 -5.21 6.70
CA CYS A 100 -5.13 -4.18 7.62
C CYS A 100 -6.36 -3.44 7.09
N THR A 101 -6.48 -3.30 5.78
CA THR A 101 -7.56 -2.55 5.13
C THR A 101 -8.36 -3.39 4.13
N ALA A 102 -8.14 -4.71 4.13
CA ALA A 102 -8.76 -5.67 3.21
C ALA A 102 -8.66 -5.22 1.73
N THR A 103 -7.53 -4.59 1.34
CA THR A 103 -7.34 -4.12 -0.04
C THR A 103 -6.86 -5.27 -0.92
N ARG A 104 -7.53 -5.49 -2.06
CA ARG A 104 -7.19 -6.50 -3.06
C ARG A 104 -6.19 -5.97 -4.09
N ALA A 105 -5.56 -6.89 -4.82
CA ALA A 105 -4.63 -6.54 -5.89
C ALA A 105 -5.33 -5.72 -7.01
N GLU A 106 -6.57 -6.07 -7.37
CA GLU A 106 -7.38 -5.36 -8.34
C GLU A 106 -7.61 -3.88 -7.98
N GLU A 107 -7.85 -3.57 -6.69
CA GLU A 107 -8.01 -2.17 -6.23
C GLU A 107 -6.71 -1.37 -6.42
N VAL A 108 -5.56 -1.98 -6.12
CA VAL A 108 -4.25 -1.34 -6.32
C VAL A 108 -3.95 -1.18 -7.80
N ALA A 109 -4.22 -2.21 -8.62
CA ALA A 109 -4.02 -2.17 -10.06
C ALA A 109 -4.88 -1.07 -10.71
N ALA A 110 -6.17 -0.97 -10.32
CA ALA A 110 -7.05 0.09 -10.78
C ALA A 110 -6.51 1.49 -10.42
N ALA A 111 -6.04 1.68 -9.18
CA ALA A 111 -5.43 2.95 -8.77
C ALA A 111 -4.19 3.31 -9.61
N VAL A 112 -3.36 2.32 -9.96
CA VAL A 112 -2.17 2.50 -10.79
C VAL A 112 -2.54 2.84 -12.24
N LEU A 113 -3.51 2.14 -12.84
CA LEU A 113 -4.02 2.43 -14.19
C LEU A 113 -4.66 3.81 -14.27
N GLN A 114 -5.31 4.26 -13.20
CA GLN A 114 -5.86 5.61 -13.07
C GLN A 114 -4.83 6.67 -12.69
N GLY A 115 -3.54 6.34 -12.78
CA GLY A 115 -2.45 7.30 -12.69
C GLY A 115 -1.78 7.43 -11.33
N ALA A 116 -1.97 6.52 -10.38
CA ALA A 116 -1.14 6.48 -9.17
C ALA A 116 0.30 6.07 -9.54
N ARG A 117 1.29 6.88 -9.13
CA ARG A 117 2.70 6.72 -9.48
C ARG A 117 3.62 6.46 -8.28
N SER A 118 3.06 6.42 -7.09
CA SER A 118 3.80 6.15 -5.86
C SER A 118 2.98 5.32 -4.87
N PRO A 119 3.63 4.62 -3.93
CA PRO A 119 2.93 3.93 -2.85
C PRO A 119 2.05 4.87 -2.01
N GLU A 120 2.40 6.15 -1.88
CA GLU A 120 1.60 7.16 -1.17
C GLU A 120 0.32 7.49 -1.93
N GLU A 121 0.39 7.61 -3.25
CA GLU A 121 -0.79 7.84 -4.10
C GLU A 121 -1.71 6.63 -4.13
N VAL A 122 -1.15 5.41 -4.17
CA VAL A 122 -1.92 4.17 -3.99
C VAL A 122 -2.60 4.17 -2.62
N SER A 123 -1.87 4.49 -1.55
CA SER A 123 -2.42 4.56 -0.19
C SER A 123 -3.54 5.59 -0.08
N LEU A 124 -3.38 6.74 -0.73
CA LEU A 124 -4.36 7.82 -0.76
C LEU A 124 -5.68 7.38 -1.42
N ARG A 125 -5.61 6.60 -2.50
CA ARG A 125 -6.77 6.16 -3.27
C ARG A 125 -7.44 4.90 -2.73
N THR A 126 -6.66 3.98 -2.16
CA THR A 126 -7.16 2.65 -1.77
C THR A 126 -7.25 2.43 -0.26
N GLY A 127 -6.59 3.26 0.53
CA GLY A 127 -6.40 3.05 1.97
C GLY A 127 -5.33 1.99 2.29
N ALA A 128 -4.73 1.31 1.31
CA ALA A 128 -3.61 0.40 1.58
C ALA A 128 -2.47 1.10 2.33
N ARG A 129 -1.69 0.36 3.13
CA ARG A 129 -0.57 0.87 3.94
C ARG A 129 -0.97 1.79 5.12
N THR A 130 -2.23 2.00 5.37
CA THR A 130 -2.68 2.85 6.50
C THR A 130 -2.78 2.10 7.83
N GLY A 131 -2.35 0.85 7.89
CA GLY A 131 -2.20 0.06 9.11
C GLY A 131 -0.73 -0.20 9.45
N CYS A 132 -0.30 -1.48 9.41
CA CYS A 132 1.06 -1.91 9.77
C CYS A 132 2.18 -1.37 8.84
N LYS A 133 1.87 -1.02 7.60
CA LYS A 133 2.77 -0.53 6.53
C LYS A 133 3.87 -1.52 6.08
N VAL A 134 3.84 -2.75 6.54
CA VAL A 134 4.91 -3.74 6.31
C VAL A 134 4.58 -4.66 5.14
N GLU A 135 3.50 -5.43 5.23
CA GLU A 135 3.20 -6.52 4.30
C GLU A 135 2.88 -6.03 2.87
N CYS A 136 2.11 -4.96 2.77
CA CYS A 136 1.56 -4.51 1.50
C CYS A 136 2.54 -3.74 0.60
N ILE A 137 3.72 -3.34 1.11
CA ILE A 137 4.64 -2.52 0.29
C ILE A 137 5.17 -3.31 -0.91
N GLN A 138 5.50 -4.58 -0.75
CA GLN A 138 6.06 -5.39 -1.82
C GLN A 138 5.05 -5.66 -2.96
N PRO A 139 3.81 -6.10 -2.70
CA PRO A 139 2.79 -6.19 -3.74
C PRO A 139 2.52 -4.86 -4.45
N VAL A 140 2.47 -3.74 -3.72
CA VAL A 140 2.27 -2.40 -4.30
C VAL A 140 3.43 -2.04 -5.23
N LEU A 141 4.69 -2.26 -4.83
CA LEU A 141 5.85 -2.00 -5.66
C LEU A 141 5.87 -2.87 -6.92
N ARG A 142 5.47 -4.14 -6.81
CA ARG A 142 5.36 -5.05 -7.97
C ARG A 142 4.32 -4.57 -8.98
N LEU A 143 3.15 -4.11 -8.53
CA LEU A 143 2.12 -3.56 -9.41
C LEU A 143 2.57 -2.27 -10.10
N LEU A 144 3.22 -1.36 -9.36
CA LEU A 144 3.81 -0.15 -9.93
C LEU A 144 4.87 -0.49 -10.99
N GLU A 145 5.81 -1.40 -10.67
CA GLU A 145 6.84 -1.84 -11.61
C GLU A 145 6.25 -2.53 -12.85
N ALA A 146 5.26 -3.40 -12.69
CA ALA A 146 4.55 -4.05 -13.79
C ALA A 146 3.88 -3.05 -14.73
N ALA A 147 3.44 -1.89 -14.21
CA ALA A 147 2.93 -0.76 -14.97
C ALA A 147 4.02 0.17 -15.53
N GLY A 148 5.31 -0.18 -15.39
CA GLY A 148 6.44 0.64 -15.84
C GLY A 148 6.75 1.83 -14.94
N VAL A 149 6.21 1.87 -13.71
CA VAL A 149 6.45 2.95 -12.75
C VAL A 149 7.57 2.56 -11.78
N ARG A 150 8.57 3.42 -11.65
CA ARG A 150 9.65 3.28 -10.67
C ARG A 150 9.57 4.42 -9.65
N PRO A 151 8.81 4.22 -8.57
CA PRO A 151 8.62 5.28 -7.57
C PRO A 151 9.92 5.59 -6.84
N GLN A 152 10.11 6.88 -6.52
CA GLN A 152 11.17 7.33 -5.64
C GLN A 152 10.57 7.61 -4.25
N PRO A 153 11.26 7.20 -3.16
CA PRO A 153 10.81 7.54 -1.82
C PRO A 153 10.73 9.06 -1.64
N PRO A 154 9.79 9.57 -0.82
CA PRO A 154 9.80 10.97 -0.43
C PRO A 154 11.16 11.36 0.17
N LYS A 155 11.69 12.53 -0.19
CA LYS A 155 13.06 12.98 0.15
C LYS A 155 13.38 12.85 1.66
N ASP A 156 12.41 13.16 2.50
CA ASP A 156 12.54 13.11 3.96
C ASP A 156 11.72 11.97 4.61
N GLY A 157 11.21 11.04 3.80
CA GLY A 157 10.41 9.91 4.27
C GLY A 157 11.25 8.79 4.90
N TRP A 158 10.63 8.00 5.74
CA TRP A 158 11.24 6.79 6.32
C TRP A 158 10.94 5.53 5.52
N GLN A 159 10.19 5.65 4.43
CA GLN A 159 9.85 4.51 3.58
C GLN A 159 11.03 4.10 2.72
N TRP A 160 11.23 2.79 2.67
CA TRP A 160 12.18 2.18 1.75
C TRP A 160 11.44 1.47 0.62
N TYR A 161 11.79 1.76 -0.61
CA TYR A 161 11.15 1.21 -1.80
C TYR A 161 12.01 0.19 -2.53
N GLY A 162 12.93 -0.44 -1.83
CA GLY A 162 13.64 -1.58 -2.38
C GLY A 162 12.69 -2.76 -2.59
N ARG A 163 12.64 -3.28 -3.80
CA ARG A 163 11.89 -4.47 -4.12
C ARG A 163 12.65 -5.72 -3.68
N THR A 164 11.99 -6.64 -3.00
CA THR A 164 12.56 -7.95 -2.65
C THR A 164 12.43 -8.90 -3.83
N VAL A 165 13.41 -9.80 -3.97
CA VAL A 165 13.38 -10.89 -4.95
C VAL A 165 12.22 -11.84 -4.63
N THR A 166 11.46 -12.21 -5.65
CA THR A 166 10.39 -13.20 -5.54
C THR A 166 10.92 -14.60 -5.87
N ALA A 167 10.16 -15.64 -5.51
CA ALA A 167 10.54 -17.03 -5.80
C ALA A 167 10.80 -17.27 -7.29
N TRP A 168 10.07 -16.62 -8.18
CA TRP A 168 10.24 -16.72 -9.63
C TRP A 168 11.57 -16.15 -10.15
N GLU A 169 12.19 -15.23 -9.40
CA GLU A 169 13.41 -14.50 -9.78
C GLU A 169 14.67 -15.12 -9.18
N ILE A 170 14.55 -16.15 -8.35
CA ILE A 170 15.70 -16.83 -7.74
C ILE A 170 16.48 -17.56 -8.85
N PRO A 171 17.79 -17.25 -9.04
CA PRO A 171 18.61 -17.92 -10.05
C PRO A 171 18.71 -19.43 -9.82
N ALA A 172 18.77 -20.22 -10.91
CA ALA A 172 18.84 -21.68 -10.85
C ALA A 172 20.02 -22.18 -9.99
N ALA A 173 21.18 -21.52 -10.08
CA ALA A 173 22.34 -21.86 -9.26
C ALA A 173 22.11 -21.69 -7.75
N VAL A 174 21.30 -20.69 -7.37
CA VAL A 174 20.92 -20.47 -5.97
C VAL A 174 19.91 -21.54 -5.54
N LYS A 175 18.92 -21.86 -6.36
CA LYS A 175 17.93 -22.92 -6.08
C LYS A 175 18.65 -24.25 -5.82
N ALA A 176 19.52 -24.69 -6.75
CA ALA A 176 20.29 -25.93 -6.62
C ALA A 176 21.17 -25.96 -5.36
N LYS A 177 21.80 -24.82 -5.00
CA LYS A 177 22.62 -24.74 -3.79
C LYS A 177 21.85 -24.99 -2.50
N TYR A 178 20.58 -24.59 -2.45
CA TYR A 178 19.78 -24.67 -1.22
C TYR A 178 18.82 -25.87 -1.19
N GLU A 179 18.64 -26.59 -2.30
CA GLU A 179 17.78 -27.78 -2.37
C GLU A 179 18.20 -28.85 -1.34
N SER A 180 19.51 -29.12 -1.21
CA SER A 180 20.05 -30.04 -0.20
C SER A 180 19.81 -29.63 1.24
N ARG A 181 19.36 -28.39 1.46
CA ARG A 181 18.98 -27.83 2.78
C ARG A 181 17.47 -27.81 3.01
N GLY A 182 16.68 -28.42 2.12
CA GLY A 182 15.23 -28.52 2.22
C GLY A 182 14.46 -27.30 1.65
N PHE A 183 15.09 -26.48 0.80
CA PHE A 183 14.42 -25.37 0.11
C PHE A 183 14.03 -25.77 -1.31
N TYR A 184 12.78 -26.15 -1.52
CA TYR A 184 12.25 -26.65 -2.79
C TYR A 184 11.55 -25.55 -3.60
N PHE A 185 12.30 -24.53 -4.00
CA PHE A 185 11.77 -23.32 -4.66
C PHE A 185 10.93 -23.60 -5.90
N ASP A 186 11.24 -24.64 -6.67
CA ASP A 186 10.47 -24.97 -7.87
C ASP A 186 9.11 -25.61 -7.55
N GLU A 187 8.99 -26.28 -6.40
CA GLU A 187 7.71 -26.76 -5.88
C GLU A 187 6.87 -25.59 -5.33
N ASP A 188 7.50 -24.69 -4.60
CA ASP A 188 6.87 -23.46 -4.10
C ASP A 188 6.34 -22.61 -5.26
N ILE A 189 7.11 -22.47 -6.35
CA ILE A 189 6.68 -21.73 -7.54
C ILE A 189 5.41 -22.34 -8.14
N LYS A 190 5.34 -23.68 -8.24
CA LYS A 190 4.12 -24.36 -8.74
C LYS A 190 2.90 -24.10 -7.88
N LEU A 191 3.08 -23.99 -6.56
CA LEU A 191 2.01 -23.63 -5.64
C LEU A 191 1.58 -22.17 -5.82
N LEU A 192 2.55 -21.26 -5.90
CA LEU A 192 2.32 -19.84 -6.12
C LEU A 192 1.63 -19.57 -7.47
N ASP A 193 2.06 -20.26 -8.54
CA ASP A 193 1.43 -20.15 -9.86
C ASP A 193 -0.03 -20.64 -9.84
N ARG A 194 -0.37 -21.65 -9.05
CA ARG A 194 -1.77 -22.07 -8.85
C ARG A 194 -2.59 -20.99 -8.17
N VAL A 195 -2.03 -20.28 -7.20
CA VAL A 195 -2.72 -19.16 -6.52
C VAL A 195 -2.91 -17.99 -7.49
N VAL A 196 -1.86 -17.62 -8.23
CA VAL A 196 -1.92 -16.51 -9.20
C VAL A 196 -2.97 -16.76 -10.26
N ASN A 197 -3.08 -18.00 -10.76
CA ASN A 197 -3.97 -18.39 -11.83
C ASN A 197 -5.28 -19.04 -11.36
N ALA A 198 -5.59 -18.96 -10.06
CA ALA A 198 -6.85 -19.47 -9.54
C ALA A 198 -8.04 -18.72 -10.19
N SER A 199 -9.11 -19.47 -10.46
CA SER A 199 -10.34 -18.86 -10.99
C SER A 199 -10.91 -17.85 -10.00
N LEU A 200 -11.40 -16.74 -10.54
CA LEU A 200 -12.00 -15.67 -9.76
C LEU A 200 -13.37 -16.10 -9.23
N GLN A 201 -13.53 -16.11 -7.92
CA GLN A 201 -14.74 -16.61 -7.27
C GLN A 201 -15.83 -15.54 -7.08
N GLY A 202 -15.48 -14.25 -7.21
CA GLY A 202 -16.38 -13.14 -6.92
C GLY A 202 -17.27 -12.67 -8.08
N ARG A 203 -17.02 -13.15 -9.29
CA ARG A 203 -17.82 -12.78 -10.47
C ARG A 203 -18.67 -13.97 -10.90
N ARG A 204 -19.93 -13.95 -10.48
CA ARG A 204 -20.94 -14.73 -11.17
C ARG A 204 -21.09 -14.11 -12.55
N GLU A 205 -20.90 -14.92 -13.59
CA GLU A 205 -21.31 -14.56 -14.93
C GLU A 205 -22.78 -14.12 -14.85
N GLY A 206 -23.04 -12.84 -15.07
CA GLY A 206 -24.36 -12.25 -15.16
C GLY A 206 -24.91 -12.39 -16.55
#